data_f12fc4f71f660014dfa53eee7082bc2d
#
_entry.id   f12fc4f71f660014dfa53eee7082bc2d
#
_cell.length_a   1.000
_cell.length_b   1.000
_cell.length_c   1.000
_cell.angle_alpha   90.00
_cell.angle_beta   90.00
_cell.angle_gamma   90.00
#
_symmetry.space_group_name_H-M   'P 1'
#
loop_
_entity.id
_entity.type
_entity.pdbx_description
1 polymer ?
#
loop_
_entity_poly.entity_id
_entity_poly.type
_entity_poly.pdbx_seq_one_letter_code
_entity_poly.pdbx_strand_id
1 'polypeptide(L)'
;MTDPDMSEEDTAPHINFNAPASLRKWPSLNNERRPAPNPYLIFDGTLDQCIREFMARPAAGRHLYEIHTSPQPPLVRAVLFGEIIAELARLRDFL
;
A
#
# COMPACT_ATOMS: atom_id res chain seq x y z
N MET A 1 5.70 17.36 -32.13
CA MET A 1 5.31 17.31 -31.58
C MET A 1 5.21 16.81 -30.85
N THR A 2 5.46 16.55 -30.86
CA THR A 2 5.25 16.21 -30.39
C THR A 2 5.12 15.98 -29.39
N ASP A 3 5.09 16.25 -28.96
CA ASP A 3 4.82 15.96 -27.99
C ASP A 3 3.63 15.49 -27.50
N PRO A 4 2.54 15.37 -28.13
CA PRO A 4 1.28 14.79 -27.76
C PRO A 4 1.39 13.39 -27.23
N ASP A 5 2.32 12.66 -27.74
CA ASP A 5 2.57 11.31 -27.26
C ASP A 5 2.89 11.28 -25.78
N MET A 6 3.59 12.28 -25.34
CA MET A 6 3.89 12.37 -23.92
C MET A 6 2.63 12.54 -23.11
N SER A 7 1.68 13.28 -23.64
CA SER A 7 0.41 13.45 -22.95
C SER A 7 -0.31 12.14 -22.78
N GLU A 8 -0.27 11.31 -23.79
CA GLU A 8 -0.93 10.02 -23.70
C GLU A 8 -0.31 9.16 -22.61
N GLU A 9 1.01 9.19 -22.55
CA GLU A 9 1.70 8.44 -21.51
C GLU A 9 1.32 8.96 -20.13
N ASP A 10 1.14 10.27 -20.04
CA ASP A 10 0.83 10.87 -18.76
C ASP A 10 -0.57 10.50 -18.27
N THR A 11 -1.44 10.02 -19.15
CA THR A 11 -2.76 9.60 -18.73
C THR A 11 -2.75 8.24 -18.06
N ALA A 12 -1.70 7.45 -18.28
CA ALA A 12 -1.60 6.15 -17.65
C ALA A 12 -1.18 6.33 -16.19
N PRO A 13 -1.71 5.51 -15.29
CA PRO A 13 -1.28 5.59 -13.90
C PRO A 13 0.17 5.19 -13.78
N HIS A 14 0.92 6.02 -13.08
CA HIS A 14 2.33 5.77 -12.81
C HIS A 14 2.54 5.73 -11.32
N ILE A 15 2.60 4.53 -10.78
CA ILE A 15 2.84 4.33 -9.37
C ILE A 15 4.26 3.83 -9.19
N ASN A 16 5.02 4.52 -8.35
CA ASN A 16 6.36 4.09 -8.02
C ASN A 16 6.27 3.05 -6.89
N PHE A 17 6.28 1.79 -7.26
CA PHE A 17 6.22 0.71 -6.28
C PHE A 17 7.54 0.53 -5.53
N ASN A 18 8.59 1.23 -5.93
CA ASN A 18 9.86 1.22 -5.21
C ASN A 18 9.96 2.33 -4.18
N ALA A 19 8.92 3.13 -4.02
CA ALA A 19 8.92 4.19 -3.01
C ALA A 19 9.05 3.58 -1.61
N PRO A 20 9.67 4.30 -0.67
CA PRO A 20 9.80 3.81 0.69
C PRO A 20 8.43 3.61 1.33
N ALA A 21 8.31 2.55 2.11
CA ALA A 21 7.05 2.22 2.79
C ALA A 21 7.32 1.38 4.01
N SER A 22 6.33 1.29 4.89
CA SER A 22 6.40 0.41 6.04
C SER A 22 5.06 -0.27 6.24
N LEU A 23 5.12 -1.55 6.61
CA LEU A 23 3.94 -2.32 7.00
C LEU A 23 3.84 -2.25 8.51
N ARG A 24 2.67 -1.87 9.02
CA ARG A 24 2.42 -1.70 10.44
C ARG A 24 1.20 -2.48 10.87
N LYS A 25 1.17 -2.85 12.13
CA LYS A 25 0.08 -3.63 12.68
C LYS A 25 -0.42 -2.98 13.95
N TRP A 26 -1.74 -2.93 14.10
CA TRP A 26 -2.35 -2.46 15.34
C TRP A 26 -2.28 -3.54 16.41
N PRO A 27 -2.07 -3.17 17.67
CA PRO A 27 -2.21 -4.14 18.74
C PRO A 27 -3.58 -4.80 18.68
N SER A 28 -3.64 -6.08 18.99
CA SER A 28 -4.88 -6.83 18.84
C SER A 28 -5.06 -7.85 19.94
N LEU A 29 -6.31 -8.23 20.17
CA LEU A 29 -6.67 -9.30 21.04
C LEU A 29 -7.89 -9.98 20.43
N ASN A 30 -7.83 -11.30 20.29
CA ASN A 30 -8.91 -12.06 19.67
C ASN A 30 -9.24 -11.53 18.28
N ASN A 31 -8.21 -11.17 17.53
CA ASN A 31 -8.30 -10.68 16.16
C ASN A 31 -9.04 -9.35 16.03
N GLU A 32 -9.08 -8.56 17.10
CA GLU A 32 -9.69 -7.24 17.09
C GLU A 32 -8.66 -6.21 17.54
N ARG A 33 -8.73 -5.01 16.94
CA ARG A 33 -7.83 -3.95 17.31
C ARG A 33 -8.03 -3.53 18.76
N ARG A 34 -6.93 -3.26 19.43
CA ARG A 34 -6.94 -2.68 20.76
C ARG A 34 -6.60 -1.20 20.65
N PRO A 35 -7.12 -0.36 21.54
CA PRO A 35 -6.77 1.07 21.52
C PRO A 35 -5.28 1.27 21.68
N ALA A 36 -4.74 2.12 20.82
CA ALA A 36 -3.33 2.47 20.85
C ALA A 36 -3.17 3.75 20.03
N PRO A 37 -2.19 4.59 20.37
CA PRO A 37 -1.98 5.82 19.60
C PRO A 37 -1.51 5.53 18.18
N ASN A 38 -0.71 4.47 18.00
CA ASN A 38 -0.13 4.17 16.69
C ASN A 38 0.03 2.67 16.50
N PRO A 39 -0.05 2.20 15.25
CA PRO A 39 0.34 0.82 14.95
C PRO A 39 1.87 0.69 15.04
N TYR A 40 2.34 -0.53 15.31
CA TYR A 40 3.77 -0.77 15.43
C TYR A 40 4.34 -1.35 14.15
N LEU A 41 5.64 -1.12 13.95
CA LEU A 41 6.32 -1.51 12.73
C LEU A 41 6.48 -3.02 12.65
N ILE A 42 6.11 -3.59 11.50
CA ILE A 42 6.31 -5.00 11.19
C ILE A 42 7.43 -5.18 10.18
N PHE A 43 7.43 -4.34 9.13
CA PHE A 43 8.36 -4.50 8.01
C PHE A 43 8.60 -3.14 7.37
N ASP A 44 9.84 -2.89 7.00
CA ASP A 44 10.24 -1.63 6.40
C ASP A 44 10.95 -1.93 5.10
N GLY A 45 10.51 -1.28 4.02
CA GLY A 45 11.09 -1.53 2.71
C GLY A 45 10.44 -0.68 1.65
N THR A 46 10.16 -1.28 0.50
CA THR A 46 9.48 -0.60 -0.60
C THR A 46 7.99 -0.85 -0.53
N LEU A 47 7.24 -0.02 -1.24
CA LEU A 47 5.80 -0.20 -1.35
C LEU A 47 5.48 -1.59 -1.89
N ASP A 48 6.20 -2.04 -2.93
CA ASP A 48 5.98 -3.38 -3.47
C ASP A 48 6.21 -4.46 -2.43
N GLN A 49 7.29 -4.34 -1.68
CA GLN A 49 7.60 -5.34 -0.65
C GLN A 49 6.54 -5.34 0.45
N CYS A 50 6.08 -4.17 0.84
CA CYS A 50 5.05 -4.08 1.88
C CYS A 50 3.72 -4.68 1.39
N ILE A 51 3.38 -4.45 0.13
CA ILE A 51 2.17 -5.05 -0.45
C ILE A 51 2.29 -6.57 -0.44
N ARG A 52 3.44 -7.11 -0.82
CA ARG A 52 3.66 -8.55 -0.80
C ARG A 52 3.55 -9.12 0.61
N GLU A 53 4.14 -8.44 1.58
CA GLU A 53 4.06 -8.87 2.97
C GLU A 53 2.62 -8.85 3.46
N PHE A 54 1.88 -7.81 3.11
CA PHE A 54 0.47 -7.72 3.50
C PHE A 54 -0.34 -8.85 2.88
N MET A 55 -0.17 -9.07 1.57
CA MET A 55 -0.95 -10.09 0.88
C MET A 55 -0.60 -11.51 1.31
N ALA A 56 0.56 -11.71 1.90
CA ALA A 56 0.96 -13.01 2.44
C ALA A 56 0.29 -13.31 3.77
N ARG A 57 -0.32 -12.32 4.42
CA ARG A 57 -1.01 -12.52 5.69
C ARG A 57 -2.37 -13.17 5.46
N PRO A 58 -2.86 -13.99 6.42
CA PRO A 58 -4.21 -14.55 6.28
C PRO A 58 -5.25 -13.43 6.15
N ALA A 59 -6.21 -13.64 5.27
CA ALA A 59 -7.21 -12.62 4.97
C ALA A 59 -7.97 -12.19 6.22
N ALA A 60 -8.22 -13.12 7.14
CA ALA A 60 -9.00 -12.83 8.34
C ALA A 60 -8.30 -11.82 9.26
N GLY A 61 -6.99 -11.68 9.17
CA GLY A 61 -6.25 -10.75 10.03
C GLY A 61 -5.80 -9.49 9.34
N ARG A 62 -6.10 -9.31 8.05
CA ARG A 62 -5.57 -8.16 7.30
C ARG A 62 -6.09 -6.83 7.79
N HIS A 63 -7.26 -6.80 8.41
CA HIS A 63 -7.81 -5.55 8.95
C HIS A 63 -6.96 -4.96 10.08
N LEU A 64 -6.01 -5.71 10.59
CA LEU A 64 -5.13 -5.24 11.66
C LEU A 64 -3.90 -4.51 11.12
N TYR A 65 -3.69 -4.55 9.81
CA TYR A 65 -2.48 -4.02 9.19
C TYR A 65 -2.77 -2.80 8.33
N GLU A 66 -1.75 -1.98 8.16
CA GLU A 66 -1.81 -0.87 7.22
C GLU A 66 -0.41 -0.59 6.70
N ILE A 67 -0.33 0.07 5.55
CA ILE A 67 0.94 0.46 4.95
C ILE A 67 1.06 1.98 5.01
N HIS A 68 2.19 2.45 5.49
CA HIS A 68 2.54 3.88 5.49
C HIS A 68 3.57 4.10 4.41
N THR A 69 3.34 5.09 3.56
CA THR A 69 4.22 5.35 2.42
C THR A 69 4.17 6.82 2.05
N SER A 70 5.10 7.24 1.19
CA SER A 70 5.04 8.56 0.62
C SER A 70 3.83 8.63 -0.32
N PRO A 71 2.96 9.62 -0.17
CA PRO A 71 1.78 9.68 -1.03
C PRO A 71 2.14 9.95 -2.48
N GLN A 72 1.37 9.36 -3.37
CA GLN A 72 1.52 9.56 -4.83
C GLN A 72 0.14 9.87 -5.39
N PRO A 73 -0.33 11.10 -5.23
CA PRO A 73 -1.67 11.45 -5.69
C PRO A 73 -1.83 11.23 -7.18
N PRO A 74 -3.03 10.90 -7.63
CA PRO A 74 -4.22 10.75 -6.82
C PRO A 74 -4.43 9.33 -6.29
N LEU A 75 -3.61 8.37 -6.68
CA LEU A 75 -3.89 6.95 -6.44
C LEU A 75 -3.36 6.41 -5.12
N VAL A 76 -2.25 6.94 -4.63
CA VAL A 76 -1.61 6.40 -3.44
C VAL A 76 -1.65 7.43 -2.32
N ARG A 77 -2.31 7.09 -1.22
CA ARG A 77 -2.36 7.92 -0.04
C ARG A 77 -1.23 7.54 0.91
N ALA A 78 -0.99 8.41 1.88
CA ALA A 78 0.07 8.16 2.85
C ALA A 78 -0.18 6.92 3.72
N VAL A 79 -1.45 6.61 3.97
CA VAL A 79 -1.83 5.44 4.76
C VAL A 79 -2.79 4.60 3.93
N LEU A 80 -2.46 3.31 3.77
CA LEU A 80 -3.22 2.40 2.93
C LEU A 80 -3.79 1.28 3.78
N PHE A 81 -5.07 0.97 3.54
CA PHE A 81 -5.79 -0.07 4.27
C PHE A 81 -6.17 -1.20 3.33
N GLY A 82 -6.73 -2.26 3.90
CA GLY A 82 -6.91 -3.54 3.26
C GLY A 82 -7.39 -3.55 1.82
N GLU A 83 -8.55 -2.93 1.54
CA GLU A 83 -9.10 -2.97 0.18
C GLU A 83 -8.24 -2.20 -0.80
N ILE A 84 -7.70 -1.07 -0.36
CA ILE A 84 -6.84 -0.26 -1.22
C ILE A 84 -5.55 -1.03 -1.52
N ILE A 85 -5.00 -1.71 -0.52
CA ILE A 85 -3.78 -2.48 -0.72
C ILE A 85 -4.05 -3.61 -1.71
N ALA A 86 -5.20 -4.28 -1.60
CA ALA A 86 -5.55 -5.34 -2.54
C ALA A 86 -5.71 -4.82 -3.96
N GLU A 87 -6.28 -3.62 -4.12
CA GLU A 87 -6.40 -3.00 -5.43
C GLU A 87 -5.04 -2.67 -6.01
N LEU A 88 -4.14 -2.15 -5.19
CA LEU A 88 -2.79 -1.85 -5.64
C LEU A 88 -2.04 -3.13 -6.03
N ALA A 89 -2.28 -4.22 -5.32
CA ALA A 89 -1.67 -5.49 -5.68
C ALA A 89 -2.13 -5.95 -7.05
N ARG A 90 -3.42 -5.80 -7.35
CA ARG A 90 -3.94 -6.15 -8.67
C ARG A 90 -3.36 -5.26 -9.75
N LEU A 91 -3.31 -3.97 -9.48
CA LEU A 91 -2.77 -3.01 -10.45
C LEU A 91 -1.31 -3.30 -10.73
N ARG A 92 -0.53 -3.63 -9.69
CA ARG A 92 0.86 -3.99 -9.86
C ARG A 92 1.04 -5.15 -10.82
N ASP A 93 0.14 -6.14 -10.74
CA ASP A 93 0.24 -7.33 -11.59
C ASP A 93 -0.02 -7.01 -13.06
N PHE A 94 -0.70 -5.92 -13.34
CA PHE A 94 -0.92 -5.48 -14.72
C PHE A 94 0.24 -4.64 -15.25
N LEU A 95 1.02 -4.07 -14.38
CA LEU A 95 2.11 -3.21 -14.78
C LEU A 95 3.42 -3.98 -14.86
#